data_2d1508eebfdd11c9a3feef7343d6648b
#
_entry.id   2d1508eebfdd11c9a3feef7343d6648b
#
_cell.length_a   1.000
_cell.length_b   1.000
_cell.length_c   1.000
_cell.angle_alpha   90.00
_cell.angle_beta   90.00
_cell.angle_gamma   90.00
#
_symmetry.space_group_name_H-M   'P 1'
#
loop_
_entity.id
_entity.type
_entity.pdbx_description
1 polymer ?
#
loop_
_entity_poly.entity_id
_entity_poly.type
_entity_poly.pdbx_seq_one_letter_code
_entity_poly.pdbx_strand_id
1 'polypeptide(L)'
;MPYRIEYSPEAEAHLRRLTARQRATVLDGVDEQLAHEPKVETRNRKPMRPNRLAPWELRIGVLRVYYDVEEEPETVVEIRAVGIKDRNRVRIGKEVIEL
;
A
#
# COMPACT_ATOMS: atom_id res chain seq x y z
N MET A 1 -14.94 -3.81 -14.01
CA MET A 1 -14.68 -2.36 -13.75
C MET A 1 -13.43 -2.24 -12.88
N PRO A 2 -12.53 -1.32 -13.18
CA PRO A 2 -11.38 -1.11 -12.31
C PRO A 2 -11.83 -0.50 -10.97
N TYR A 3 -11.08 -0.81 -9.93
CA TYR A 3 -11.29 -0.20 -8.64
C TYR A 3 -10.76 1.22 -8.65
N ARG A 4 -11.48 2.14 -8.00
CA ARG A 4 -10.98 3.49 -7.78
C ARG A 4 -9.91 3.45 -6.68
N ILE A 5 -8.80 4.16 -6.88
CA ILE A 5 -7.71 4.21 -5.93
C ILE A 5 -7.80 5.53 -5.16
N GLU A 6 -7.84 5.44 -3.84
CA GLU A 6 -7.83 6.60 -2.95
C GLU A 6 -6.68 6.50 -1.97
N TYR A 7 -6.03 7.61 -1.71
CA TYR A 7 -4.94 7.68 -0.74
C TYR A 7 -5.41 8.43 0.49
N SER A 8 -5.24 7.82 1.66
CA SER A 8 -5.56 8.49 2.92
C SER A 8 -4.60 9.67 3.13
N PRO A 9 -4.99 10.64 3.98
CA PRO A 9 -4.08 11.74 4.33
C PRO A 9 -2.75 11.24 4.90
N GLU A 10 -2.76 10.17 5.69
CA GLU A 10 -1.55 9.56 6.24
C GLU A 10 -0.68 8.99 5.13
N ALA A 11 -1.28 8.27 4.17
CA ALA A 11 -0.53 7.72 3.05
C ALA A 11 0.07 8.82 2.19
N GLU A 12 -0.66 9.91 1.97
CA GLU A 12 -0.12 11.06 1.23
C GLU A 12 1.09 11.67 1.95
N ALA A 13 1.02 11.78 3.28
CA ALA A 13 2.15 12.26 4.07
C ALA A 13 3.36 11.32 3.94
N HIS A 14 3.11 10.00 3.96
CA HIS A 14 4.17 9.01 3.77
C HIS A 14 4.83 9.16 2.39
N LEU A 15 4.02 9.36 1.35
CA LEU A 15 4.55 9.54 0.00
C LEU A 15 5.46 10.77 -0.09
N ARG A 16 5.11 11.85 0.60
CA ARG A 16 5.93 13.06 0.57
C ARG A 16 7.32 12.87 1.17
N ARG A 17 7.49 11.86 2.02
CA ARG A 17 8.79 11.55 2.63
C ARG A 17 9.68 10.66 1.75
N LEU A 18 9.13 10.12 0.68
CA LEU A 18 9.89 9.32 -0.27
C LEU A 18 10.59 10.22 -1.27
N THR A 19 11.64 9.68 -1.92
CA THR A 19 12.23 10.39 -3.06
C THR A 19 11.20 10.46 -4.18
N ALA A 20 11.39 11.38 -5.12
CA ALA A 20 10.50 11.51 -6.27
C ALA A 20 10.44 10.20 -7.07
N ARG A 21 11.56 9.51 -7.21
CA ARG A 21 11.62 8.23 -7.92
C ARG A 21 10.84 7.14 -7.20
N GLN A 22 11.02 7.04 -5.88
CA GLN A 22 10.28 6.06 -5.07
C GLN A 22 8.78 6.34 -5.13
N ARG A 23 8.39 7.61 -5.04
CA ARG A 23 7.00 8.01 -5.12
C ARG A 23 6.37 7.61 -6.45
N ALA A 24 7.05 7.88 -7.55
CA ALA A 24 6.57 7.49 -8.87
C ALA A 24 6.43 5.96 -8.98
N THR A 25 7.40 5.22 -8.45
CA THR A 25 7.35 3.75 -8.44
C THR A 25 6.14 3.24 -7.67
N VAL A 26 5.83 3.86 -6.52
CA VAL A 26 4.65 3.47 -5.73
C VAL A 26 3.37 3.75 -6.50
N LEU A 27 3.23 4.97 -7.04
CA LEU A 27 2.01 5.36 -7.74
C LEU A 27 1.75 4.46 -8.96
N ASP A 28 2.78 4.19 -9.76
CA ASP A 28 2.67 3.31 -10.92
C ASP A 28 2.34 1.87 -10.50
N GLY A 29 3.01 1.38 -9.46
CA GLY A 29 2.78 0.02 -8.98
C GLY A 29 1.39 -0.18 -8.41
N VAL A 30 0.87 0.81 -7.69
CA VAL A 30 -0.49 0.77 -7.17
C VAL A 30 -1.50 0.71 -8.32
N ASP A 31 -1.37 1.57 -9.30
CA ASP A 31 -2.28 1.58 -10.44
C ASP A 31 -2.22 0.25 -11.20
N GLU A 32 -1.03 -0.28 -11.41
CA GLU A 32 -0.84 -1.53 -12.15
C GLU A 32 -1.35 -2.75 -11.38
N GLN A 33 -1.10 -2.82 -10.08
CA GLN A 33 -1.34 -4.02 -9.29
C GLN A 33 -2.70 -4.05 -8.59
N LEU A 34 -3.29 -2.91 -8.29
CA LEU A 34 -4.47 -2.86 -7.44
C LEU A 34 -5.75 -2.43 -8.14
N ALA A 35 -5.69 -2.01 -9.39
CA ALA A 35 -6.86 -1.49 -10.08
C ALA A 35 -7.88 -2.59 -10.45
N HIS A 36 -7.46 -3.83 -10.62
CA HIS A 36 -8.34 -4.87 -11.12
C HIS A 36 -8.61 -6.02 -10.15
N GLU A 37 -7.59 -6.52 -9.47
CA GLU A 37 -7.74 -7.68 -8.60
C GLU A 37 -7.02 -7.48 -7.26
N PRO A 38 -7.41 -6.45 -6.49
CA PRO A 38 -6.65 -6.11 -5.28
C PRO A 38 -6.75 -7.17 -4.17
N LYS A 39 -7.76 -8.02 -4.18
CA LYS A 39 -7.95 -9.06 -3.16
C LYS A 39 -7.48 -10.44 -3.59
N VAL A 40 -6.82 -10.54 -4.74
CA VAL A 40 -6.25 -11.81 -5.19
C VAL A 40 -4.81 -11.89 -4.70
N GLU A 41 -4.52 -12.89 -3.90
CA GLU A 41 -3.16 -13.09 -3.40
C GLU A 41 -2.23 -13.48 -4.53
N THR A 42 -1.10 -12.80 -4.60
CA THR A 42 -0.04 -13.11 -5.56
C THR A 42 1.29 -13.01 -4.83
N ARG A 43 2.39 -13.17 -5.56
CA ARG A 43 3.72 -12.98 -5.00
C ARG A 43 3.89 -11.61 -4.35
N ASN A 44 3.25 -10.57 -4.93
CA ASN A 44 3.40 -9.20 -4.47
C ASN A 44 2.22 -8.68 -3.67
N ARG A 45 1.06 -9.32 -3.74
CA ARG A 45 -0.12 -8.93 -2.96
C ARG A 45 -0.38 -9.99 -1.91
N LYS A 46 -0.31 -9.59 -0.64
CA LYS A 46 -0.42 -10.52 0.48
C LYS A 46 -1.46 -10.06 1.49
N PRO A 47 -2.37 -10.96 1.91
CA PRO A 47 -3.20 -10.64 3.06
C PRO A 47 -2.33 -10.63 4.32
N MET A 48 -2.67 -9.76 5.26
CA MET A 48 -1.92 -9.59 6.49
C MET A 48 -2.71 -10.12 7.68
N ARG A 49 -1.99 -10.53 8.72
CA ARG A 49 -2.61 -10.81 10.01
C ARG A 49 -3.19 -9.52 10.56
N PRO A 50 -4.16 -9.60 11.47
CA PRO A 50 -4.71 -8.40 12.09
C PRO A 50 -3.61 -7.50 12.62
N ASN A 51 -3.65 -6.23 12.24
CA ASN A 51 -2.65 -5.23 12.61
C ASN A 51 -3.29 -3.85 12.51
N ARG A 52 -2.56 -2.81 12.93
CA ARG A 52 -3.09 -1.45 12.93
C ARG A 52 -3.00 -0.72 11.60
N LEU A 53 -2.38 -1.33 10.60
CA LEU A 53 -2.19 -0.65 9.31
C LEU A 53 -3.32 -0.94 8.34
N ALA A 54 -3.45 -2.19 7.91
CA ALA A 54 -4.42 -2.55 6.89
C ALA A 54 -4.47 -4.07 6.71
N PRO A 55 -5.53 -4.58 6.05
CA PRO A 55 -5.65 -6.02 5.79
C PRO A 55 -4.71 -6.56 4.71
N TRP A 56 -4.18 -5.70 3.83
CA TRP A 56 -3.38 -6.13 2.69
C TRP A 56 -2.07 -5.36 2.56
N GLU A 57 -1.06 -6.04 2.01
CA GLU A 57 0.24 -5.47 1.72
C GLU A 57 0.58 -5.69 0.25
N LEU A 58 1.01 -4.63 -0.43
CA LEU A 58 1.59 -4.71 -1.77
C LEU A 58 3.09 -4.48 -1.65
N ARG A 59 3.85 -5.39 -2.26
CA ARG A 59 5.32 -5.34 -2.25
C ARG A 59 5.83 -4.89 -3.60
N ILE A 60 6.62 -3.83 -3.61
CA ILE A 60 7.26 -3.28 -4.82
C ILE A 60 8.73 -3.08 -4.49
N GLY A 61 9.57 -4.11 -4.76
CA GLY A 61 10.95 -4.06 -4.32
C GLY A 61 11.03 -3.92 -2.81
N VAL A 62 11.72 -2.90 -2.32
CA VAL A 62 11.78 -2.59 -0.89
C VAL A 62 10.61 -1.74 -0.41
N LEU A 63 9.79 -1.25 -1.34
CA LEU A 63 8.65 -0.42 -0.98
C LEU A 63 7.49 -1.29 -0.54
N ARG A 64 6.71 -0.77 0.42
CA ARG A 64 5.55 -1.48 0.96
C ARG A 64 4.35 -0.55 0.96
N VAL A 65 3.22 -1.04 0.46
CA VAL A 65 1.97 -0.29 0.41
C VAL A 65 0.93 -1.09 1.16
N TYR A 66 0.25 -0.46 2.11
CA TYR A 66 -0.76 -1.10 2.95
C TYR A 66 -2.12 -0.57 2.58
N TYR A 67 -3.05 -1.47 2.26
CA TYR A 67 -4.33 -1.05 1.71
C TYR A 67 -5.49 -1.90 2.21
N ASP A 68 -6.68 -1.33 2.10
CA ASP A 68 -7.95 -2.01 2.30
C ASP A 68 -8.78 -1.90 1.04
N VAL A 69 -9.75 -2.79 0.90
CA VAL A 69 -10.59 -2.86 -0.29
C VAL A 69 -12.04 -2.81 0.15
N GLU A 70 -12.80 -1.89 -0.44
CA GLU A 70 -14.24 -1.81 -0.27
C GLU A 70 -14.93 -2.14 -1.58
N GLU A 71 -16.02 -2.88 -1.50
CA GLU A 71 -16.79 -3.26 -2.68
C GLU A 71 -18.20 -2.69 -2.69
N GLU A 72 -18.67 -2.23 -1.54
CA GLU A 72 -19.98 -1.62 -1.38
C GLU A 72 -19.84 -0.29 -0.63
N PRO A 73 -20.51 0.77 -1.04
CA PRO A 73 -21.36 0.88 -2.24
C PRO A 73 -20.57 0.98 -3.54
N GLU A 74 -19.27 1.20 -3.49
CA GLU A 74 -18.42 1.31 -4.66
C GLU A 74 -17.16 0.46 -4.49
N THR A 75 -16.54 0.10 -5.62
CA THR A 75 -15.28 -0.63 -5.61
C THR A 75 -14.12 0.35 -5.45
N VAL A 76 -13.56 0.39 -4.26
CA VAL A 76 -12.50 1.34 -3.89
C VAL A 76 -11.35 0.60 -3.21
N VAL A 77 -10.12 0.95 -3.59
CA VAL A 77 -8.92 0.56 -2.86
C VAL A 77 -8.45 1.78 -2.09
N GLU A 78 -8.40 1.68 -0.77
CA GLU A 78 -7.90 2.75 0.07
C GLU A 78 -6.47 2.46 0.48
N ILE A 79 -5.55 3.32 0.05
CA ILE A 79 -4.15 3.22 0.44
C ILE A 79 -4.00 3.91 1.80
N ARG A 80 -3.62 3.13 2.82
CA ARG A 80 -3.57 3.62 4.20
C ARG A 80 -2.18 4.01 4.67
N ALA A 81 -1.15 3.34 4.16
CA ALA A 81 0.21 3.61 4.57
C ALA A 81 1.18 3.20 3.48
N VAL A 82 2.34 3.86 3.44
CA VAL A 82 3.42 3.54 2.51
C VAL A 82 4.73 3.58 3.27
N GLY A 83 5.58 2.59 3.06
CA GLY A 83 6.84 2.52 3.77
C GLY A 83 7.95 1.85 2.98
N ILE A 84 9.10 1.74 3.63
CA ILE A 84 10.29 1.10 3.08
C ILE A 84 10.71 -0.01 4.02
N LYS A 85 10.85 -1.22 3.48
CA LYS A 85 11.30 -2.35 4.27
C LYS A 85 12.82 -2.36 4.37
N ASP A 86 13.31 -2.55 5.59
CA ASP A 86 14.72 -2.73 5.88
C ASP A 86 14.83 -3.93 6.81
N ARG A 87 15.27 -5.07 6.28
CA ARG A 87 15.33 -6.34 7.00
C ARG A 87 13.92 -6.76 7.45
N ASN A 88 13.69 -6.92 8.75
CA ASN A 88 12.38 -7.32 9.28
C ASN A 88 11.56 -6.14 9.80
N ARG A 89 11.94 -4.92 9.43
CA ARG A 89 11.25 -3.69 9.86
C ARG A 89 10.75 -2.93 8.65
N VAL A 90 9.69 -2.15 8.86
CA VAL A 90 9.19 -1.24 7.83
C VAL A 90 9.17 0.16 8.42
N ARG A 91 9.82 1.09 7.73
CA ARG A 91 9.77 2.49 8.10
C ARG A 91 8.63 3.15 7.38
N ILE A 92 7.65 3.66 8.14
CA ILE A 92 6.46 4.30 7.64
C ILE A 92 6.42 5.71 8.19
N GLY A 93 6.66 6.70 7.33
CA GLY A 93 6.80 8.07 7.80
C GLY A 93 7.95 8.19 8.78
N LYS A 94 7.66 8.57 10.02
CA LYS A 94 8.65 8.69 11.09
C LYS A 94 8.72 7.46 11.98
N GLU A 95 7.84 6.49 11.77
CA GLU A 95 7.77 5.31 12.61
C GLU A 95 8.51 4.12 12.00
N VAL A 96 9.03 3.26 12.87
CA VAL A 96 9.57 1.97 12.47
C VAL A 96 8.70 0.92 13.10
N ILE A 97 8.18 0.02 12.28
CA ILE A 97 7.22 -0.99 12.70
C ILE A 97 7.79 -2.38 12.38
N GLU A 98 7.67 -3.28 13.33
CA GLU A 98 7.97 -4.69 13.11
C GLU A 98 6.67 -5.41 12.81
N LEU A 99 6.63 -6.07 11.68
CA LEU A 99 5.43 -6.77 11.22
C LEU A 99 5.62 -8.27 11.21
#